data_69ea41016c2b67440c5fb30babefe594
#
_entry.id   69ea41016c2b67440c5fb30babefe594
#
_cell.length_a   1.000
_cell.length_b   1.000
_cell.length_c   1.000
_cell.angle_alpha   90.00
_cell.angle_beta   90.00
_cell.angle_gamma   90.00
#
_symmetry.space_group_name_H-M   'P 1'
#
loop_
_entity.id
_entity.type
_entity.pdbx_description
1 polymer ?
#
loop_
_entity_poly.entity_id
_entity_poly.type
_entity_poly.pdbx_seq_one_letter_code
_entity_poly.pdbx_strand_id
1 'polypeptide(L)'
;DWIGIAACGHTYLELRESLQLLGFADDDALRDAGIRLFQLLMPLPLDRHDVRDFAAGLTDVLVVEEKNATLELLVRDALYDTADRPRVWGKRDSEGRIIIPYDGLLDADRITPALRHHLADKLGERLAPARQRPDRHLIPLEVNRAPYFCSGCPHNTSTRVEPGTLVGAGIGCHAMVAFLEPERSGEIVGLTCM
;
A
#
# COMPACT_ATOMS: atom_id res chain seq x y z
N ASP A 1 -20.92 -10.36 -13.65
CA ASP A 1 -20.21 -9.64 -12.59
C ASP A 1 -20.65 -8.17 -12.58
N TRP A 2 -20.70 -7.58 -11.41
CA TRP A 2 -21.07 -6.18 -11.27
C TRP A 2 -19.89 -5.29 -10.83
N ILE A 3 -18.90 -5.88 -10.13
CA ILE A 3 -17.71 -5.20 -9.68
C ILE A 3 -16.45 -5.95 -10.12
N GLY A 4 -15.48 -5.21 -10.59
CA GLY A 4 -14.12 -5.67 -10.80
C GLY A 4 -13.20 -5.11 -9.74
N ILE A 5 -12.25 -5.92 -9.25
CA ILE A 5 -11.24 -5.45 -8.31
C ILE A 5 -9.86 -5.70 -8.91
N ALA A 6 -9.10 -4.64 -9.09
CA ALA A 6 -7.78 -4.65 -9.73
C ALA A 6 -6.67 -4.34 -8.73
N ALA A 7 -5.60 -5.10 -8.77
CA ALA A 7 -4.39 -4.86 -8.00
C ALA A 7 -3.15 -5.40 -8.72
N CYS A 8 -1.96 -4.99 -8.33
CA CYS A 8 -0.70 -5.50 -8.86
C CYS A 8 0.25 -5.98 -7.77
N GLY A 9 1.21 -6.81 -8.15
CA GLY A 9 2.30 -7.26 -7.28
C GLY A 9 1.81 -7.89 -5.97
N HIS A 10 2.50 -7.58 -4.88
CA HIS A 10 2.19 -8.10 -3.55
C HIS A 10 0.78 -7.69 -3.07
N THR A 11 0.32 -6.49 -3.42
CA THR A 11 -1.02 -6.02 -3.05
C THR A 11 -2.14 -6.92 -3.56
N TYR A 12 -1.92 -7.63 -4.68
CA TYR A 12 -2.90 -8.61 -5.16
C TYR A 12 -3.02 -9.82 -4.22
N LEU A 13 -1.95 -10.26 -3.59
CA LEU A 13 -1.99 -11.36 -2.60
C LEU A 13 -2.73 -10.92 -1.33
N GLU A 14 -2.44 -9.71 -0.85
CA GLU A 14 -3.15 -9.11 0.28
C GLU A 14 -4.64 -8.90 0.00
N LEU A 15 -4.98 -8.53 -1.24
CA LEU A 15 -6.37 -8.45 -1.71
C LEU A 15 -7.06 -9.81 -1.63
N ARG A 16 -6.40 -10.88 -2.08
CA ARG A 16 -6.92 -12.25 -2.03
C ARG A 16 -7.18 -12.69 -0.59
N GLU A 17 -6.25 -12.42 0.31
CA GLU A 17 -6.42 -12.70 1.74
C GLU A 17 -7.59 -11.89 2.32
N SER A 18 -7.70 -10.61 1.98
CA SER A 18 -8.82 -9.75 2.42
C SER A 18 -10.17 -10.30 2.00
N LEU A 19 -10.29 -10.82 0.78
CA LEU A 19 -11.51 -11.44 0.28
C LEU A 19 -11.85 -12.75 1.03
N GLN A 20 -10.84 -13.55 1.38
CA GLN A 20 -11.02 -14.73 2.24
C GLN A 20 -11.50 -14.33 3.65
N LEU A 21 -10.95 -13.26 4.23
CA LEU A 21 -11.41 -12.72 5.52
C LEU A 21 -12.85 -12.21 5.47
N LEU A 22 -13.32 -11.79 4.29
CA LEU A 22 -14.70 -11.38 4.04
C LEU A 22 -15.67 -12.57 3.77
N GLY A 23 -15.15 -13.80 3.67
CA GLY A 23 -15.93 -15.00 3.49
C GLY A 23 -15.93 -15.59 2.07
N PHE A 24 -15.14 -15.01 1.15
CA PHE A 24 -14.99 -15.53 -0.21
C PHE A 24 -13.75 -16.43 -0.29
N ALA A 25 -13.95 -17.74 -0.08
CA ALA A 25 -12.84 -18.69 0.07
C ALA A 25 -12.08 -18.96 -1.23
N ASP A 26 -12.77 -18.92 -2.38
CA ASP A 26 -12.22 -19.29 -3.68
C ASP A 26 -12.82 -18.46 -4.83
N ASP A 27 -12.39 -18.74 -6.04
CA ASP A 27 -12.83 -18.02 -7.24
C ASP A 27 -14.28 -18.32 -7.63
N ASP A 28 -14.82 -19.46 -7.24
CA ASP A 28 -16.22 -19.79 -7.48
C ASP A 28 -17.11 -18.94 -6.57
N ALA A 29 -16.76 -18.80 -5.29
CA ALA A 29 -17.47 -17.94 -4.36
C ALA A 29 -17.44 -16.45 -4.81
N LEU A 30 -16.33 -15.99 -5.38
CA LEU A 30 -16.23 -14.63 -5.95
C LEU A 30 -17.13 -14.47 -7.17
N ARG A 31 -17.13 -15.45 -8.07
CA ARG A 31 -17.96 -15.45 -9.28
C ARG A 31 -19.46 -15.45 -8.93
N ASP A 32 -19.86 -16.27 -7.95
CA ASP A 32 -21.23 -16.32 -7.45
C ASP A 32 -21.67 -15.01 -6.76
N ALA A 33 -20.71 -14.25 -6.25
CA ALA A 33 -20.94 -12.91 -5.69
C ALA A 33 -20.93 -11.81 -6.76
N GLY A 34 -20.59 -12.14 -8.00
CA GLY A 34 -20.47 -11.20 -9.11
C GLY A 34 -19.23 -10.31 -8.99
N ILE A 35 -18.18 -10.82 -8.37
CA ILE A 35 -16.86 -10.15 -8.21
C ILE A 35 -15.91 -10.72 -9.25
N ARG A 36 -15.27 -9.85 -10.04
CA ARG A 36 -14.22 -10.19 -10.98
C ARG A 36 -12.88 -9.64 -10.49
N LEU A 37 -11.85 -10.49 -10.44
CA LEU A 37 -10.51 -10.05 -10.06
C LEU A 37 -9.63 -9.81 -11.30
N PHE A 38 -8.76 -8.83 -11.20
CA PHE A 38 -7.75 -8.54 -12.20
C PHE A 38 -6.38 -8.34 -11.56
N GLN A 39 -5.48 -9.26 -11.83
CA GLN A 39 -4.08 -9.13 -11.46
C GLN A 39 -3.31 -8.45 -12.59
N LEU A 40 -2.89 -7.20 -12.39
CA LEU A 40 -1.99 -6.56 -13.31
C LEU A 40 -0.56 -7.04 -13.07
N LEU A 41 -0.02 -7.73 -14.06
CA LEU A 41 1.35 -8.24 -14.01
C LEU A 41 2.37 -7.17 -14.42
N MET A 42 1.98 -6.27 -15.33
CA MET A 42 2.82 -5.16 -15.81
C MET A 42 2.00 -3.86 -15.83
N PRO A 43 2.10 -3.06 -14.75
CA PRO A 43 1.35 -1.79 -14.68
C PRO A 43 1.91 -0.68 -15.60
N LEU A 44 3.17 -0.78 -16.03
CA LEU A 44 3.83 0.19 -16.90
C LEU A 44 4.73 -0.50 -17.94
N PRO A 45 4.45 -0.35 -19.25
CA PRO A 45 3.27 0.29 -19.81
C PRO A 45 2.00 -0.52 -19.54
N LEU A 46 0.88 0.16 -19.25
CA LEU A 46 -0.40 -0.50 -19.05
C LEU A 46 -0.97 -0.96 -20.38
N ASP A 47 -1.39 -2.22 -20.51
CA ASP A 47 -2.18 -2.67 -21.64
C ASP A 47 -3.64 -2.21 -21.50
N ARG A 48 -4.03 -1.27 -22.36
CA ARG A 48 -5.38 -0.70 -22.37
C ARG A 48 -6.45 -1.70 -22.82
N HIS A 49 -6.08 -2.68 -23.66
CA HIS A 49 -7.02 -3.72 -24.10
C HIS A 49 -7.39 -4.64 -22.96
N ASP A 50 -6.41 -5.13 -22.23
CA ASP A 50 -6.64 -5.99 -21.04
C ASP A 50 -7.53 -5.29 -20.02
N VAL A 51 -7.31 -4.00 -19.77
CA VAL A 51 -8.14 -3.22 -18.83
C VAL A 51 -9.57 -3.06 -19.35
N ARG A 52 -9.77 -2.80 -20.64
CA ARG A 52 -11.10 -2.68 -21.25
C ARG A 52 -11.86 -4.01 -21.25
N ASP A 53 -11.19 -5.10 -21.59
CA ASP A 53 -11.75 -6.45 -21.56
C ASP A 53 -12.13 -6.85 -20.13
N PHE A 54 -11.26 -6.57 -19.16
CA PHE A 54 -11.58 -6.77 -17.75
C PHE A 54 -12.80 -5.97 -17.30
N ALA A 55 -12.90 -4.73 -17.72
CA ALA A 55 -13.95 -3.80 -17.30
C ALA A 55 -15.29 -4.00 -18.04
N ALA A 56 -15.31 -4.80 -19.11
CA ALA A 56 -16.49 -4.99 -19.93
C ALA A 56 -17.69 -5.55 -19.14
N GLY A 57 -18.81 -4.82 -19.19
CA GLY A 57 -20.05 -5.19 -18.51
C GLY A 57 -20.06 -4.99 -17.01
N LEU A 58 -19.04 -4.42 -16.42
CA LEU A 58 -18.99 -4.07 -14.99
C LEU A 58 -19.67 -2.72 -14.73
N THR A 59 -20.28 -2.59 -13.58
CA THR A 59 -20.82 -1.31 -13.07
C THR A 59 -19.75 -0.52 -12.35
N ASP A 60 -18.88 -1.21 -11.62
CA ASP A 60 -17.85 -0.63 -10.76
C ASP A 60 -16.51 -1.33 -10.94
N VAL A 61 -15.43 -0.59 -10.84
CA VAL A 61 -14.05 -1.09 -10.74
C VAL A 61 -13.41 -0.47 -9.50
N LEU A 62 -12.92 -1.30 -8.59
CA LEU A 62 -12.13 -0.86 -7.43
C LEU A 62 -10.65 -1.16 -7.70
N VAL A 63 -9.81 -0.15 -7.63
CA VAL A 63 -8.35 -0.30 -7.72
C VAL A 63 -7.75 -0.28 -6.33
N VAL A 64 -7.07 -1.36 -5.97
CA VAL A 64 -6.38 -1.51 -4.68
C VAL A 64 -4.88 -1.39 -4.93
N GLU A 65 -4.29 -0.33 -4.43
CA GLU A 65 -2.86 -0.04 -4.60
C GLU A 65 -2.25 0.63 -3.38
N GLU A 66 -0.96 0.41 -3.18
CA GLU A 66 -0.17 1.05 -2.13
C GLU A 66 0.23 2.47 -2.51
N LYS A 67 0.51 3.30 -1.51
CA LYS A 67 1.01 4.68 -1.69
C LYS A 67 0.11 5.52 -2.60
N ASN A 68 0.63 6.01 -3.71
CA ASN A 68 -0.04 6.95 -4.60
C ASN A 68 -1.09 6.28 -5.49
N ALA A 69 -2.08 7.06 -5.93
CA ALA A 69 -3.14 6.64 -6.85
C ALA A 69 -2.64 6.57 -8.31
N THR A 70 -1.59 5.80 -8.57
CA THR A 70 -0.98 5.68 -9.90
C THR A 70 -1.75 4.72 -10.78
N LEU A 71 -2.03 3.52 -10.28
CA LEU A 71 -2.77 2.50 -11.01
C LEU A 71 -4.23 2.94 -11.24
N GLU A 72 -4.85 3.56 -10.24
CA GLU A 72 -6.19 4.15 -10.37
C GLU A 72 -6.26 5.15 -11.53
N LEU A 73 -5.28 6.05 -11.64
CA LEU A 73 -5.21 7.02 -12.73
C LEU A 73 -5.02 6.35 -14.10
N LEU A 74 -4.16 5.35 -14.18
CA LEU A 74 -3.93 4.60 -15.42
C LEU A 74 -5.15 3.82 -15.87
N VAL A 75 -5.89 3.19 -14.94
CA VAL A 75 -7.15 2.50 -15.24
C VAL A 75 -8.23 3.49 -15.69
N ARG A 76 -8.35 4.64 -15.03
CA ARG A 76 -9.28 5.71 -15.45
C ARG A 76 -8.97 6.20 -16.85
N ASP A 77 -7.70 6.44 -17.18
CA ASP A 77 -7.25 6.87 -18.50
C ASP A 77 -7.53 5.79 -19.57
N ALA A 78 -7.26 4.50 -19.25
CA ALA A 78 -7.54 3.41 -20.18
C ALA A 78 -9.02 3.27 -20.53
N LEU A 79 -9.92 3.63 -19.62
CA LEU A 79 -11.38 3.54 -19.76
C LEU A 79 -12.04 4.85 -20.21
N TYR A 80 -11.29 5.95 -20.35
CA TYR A 80 -11.85 7.28 -20.61
C TYR A 80 -12.76 7.34 -21.82
N ASP A 81 -12.35 6.75 -22.94
CA ASP A 81 -13.08 6.76 -24.22
C ASP A 81 -14.06 5.58 -24.37
N THR A 82 -14.28 4.79 -23.33
CA THR A 82 -15.22 3.65 -23.38
C THR A 82 -16.64 4.14 -23.11
N ALA A 83 -17.59 3.81 -24.02
CA ALA A 83 -18.96 4.32 -23.95
C ALA A 83 -19.68 3.89 -22.65
N ASP A 84 -19.60 2.60 -22.30
CA ASP A 84 -20.25 2.00 -21.12
C ASP A 84 -19.23 1.77 -20.00
N ARG A 85 -18.41 2.79 -19.70
CA ARG A 85 -17.37 2.69 -18.68
C ARG A 85 -17.94 2.53 -17.28
N PRO A 86 -17.37 1.61 -16.47
CA PRO A 86 -17.72 1.51 -15.06
C PRO A 86 -17.26 2.74 -14.27
N ARG A 87 -17.83 2.92 -13.08
CA ARG A 87 -17.26 3.85 -12.10
C ARG A 87 -15.95 3.28 -11.57
N VAL A 88 -14.91 4.07 -11.57
CA VAL A 88 -13.60 3.66 -11.04
C VAL A 88 -13.40 4.25 -9.65
N TRP A 89 -13.21 3.39 -8.67
CA TRP A 89 -12.90 3.69 -7.28
C TRP A 89 -11.45 3.33 -6.98
N GLY A 90 -10.89 3.96 -5.98
CA GLY A 90 -9.53 3.66 -5.53
C GLY A 90 -9.29 4.17 -4.12
N LYS A 91 -8.41 5.14 -3.95
CA LYS A 91 -8.04 5.69 -2.65
C LYS A 91 -9.20 6.34 -1.89
N ARG A 92 -10.19 6.84 -2.61
CA ARG A 92 -11.29 7.63 -2.05
C ARG A 92 -12.64 7.10 -2.49
N ASP A 93 -13.63 7.30 -1.62
CA ASP A 93 -15.04 7.06 -1.93
C ASP A 93 -15.69 8.26 -2.65
N SER A 94 -17.02 8.16 -2.90
CA SER A 94 -17.80 9.20 -3.56
C SER A 94 -17.87 10.53 -2.80
N GLU A 95 -17.63 10.52 -1.50
CA GLU A 95 -17.62 11.70 -0.63
C GLU A 95 -16.20 12.30 -0.46
N GLY A 96 -15.21 11.70 -1.13
CA GLY A 96 -13.80 12.10 -1.05
C GLY A 96 -13.06 11.62 0.20
N ARG A 97 -13.68 10.77 1.01
CA ARG A 97 -13.04 10.18 2.20
C ARG A 97 -12.00 9.15 1.77
N ILE A 98 -10.86 9.16 2.44
CA ILE A 98 -9.79 8.16 2.22
C ILE A 98 -10.26 6.83 2.79
N ILE A 99 -10.37 5.82 1.93
CA ILE A 99 -10.74 4.45 2.29
C ILE A 99 -9.57 3.47 2.16
N ILE A 100 -8.63 3.74 1.25
CA ILE A 100 -7.37 3.01 1.14
C ILE A 100 -6.24 3.99 1.51
N PRO A 101 -5.50 3.76 2.59
CA PRO A 101 -4.51 4.72 3.08
C PRO A 101 -3.34 4.91 2.10
N TYR A 102 -2.69 6.08 2.21
CA TYR A 102 -1.50 6.44 1.42
C TYR A 102 -0.19 6.08 2.15
N ASP A 103 -0.28 5.80 3.45
CA ASP A 103 0.86 5.56 4.34
C ASP A 103 0.97 4.10 4.76
N GLY A 104 2.12 3.75 5.27
CA GLY A 104 2.39 2.43 5.84
C GLY A 104 2.38 1.29 4.83
N LEU A 105 2.36 0.06 5.33
CA LEU A 105 2.18 -1.16 4.56
C LEU A 105 0.68 -1.39 4.34
N LEU A 106 0.29 -1.73 3.13
CA LEU A 106 -1.10 -2.07 2.79
C LEU A 106 -1.28 -3.59 2.87
N ASP A 107 -1.55 -4.08 4.07
CA ASP A 107 -1.85 -5.47 4.35
C ASP A 107 -3.36 -5.79 4.23
N ALA A 108 -3.70 -7.07 4.34
CA ALA A 108 -5.08 -7.54 4.25
C ALA A 108 -6.00 -6.88 5.27
N ASP A 109 -5.51 -6.58 6.48
CA ASP A 109 -6.34 -5.96 7.52
C ASP A 109 -6.67 -4.49 7.21
N ARG A 110 -5.80 -3.79 6.47
CA ARG A 110 -6.05 -2.43 6.00
C ARG A 110 -6.90 -2.38 4.73
N ILE A 111 -6.85 -3.43 3.89
CA ILE A 111 -7.67 -3.56 2.69
C ILE A 111 -9.11 -3.98 3.04
N THR A 112 -9.29 -4.91 3.98
CA THR A 112 -10.60 -5.49 4.32
C THR A 112 -11.69 -4.45 4.64
N PRO A 113 -11.44 -3.37 5.42
CA PRO A 113 -12.45 -2.33 5.65
C PRO A 113 -12.89 -1.60 4.38
N ALA A 114 -11.95 -1.33 3.46
CA ALA A 114 -12.26 -0.69 2.17
C ALA A 114 -13.12 -1.58 1.29
N LEU A 115 -12.78 -2.87 1.19
CA LEU A 115 -13.60 -3.84 0.47
C LEU A 115 -14.99 -3.95 1.08
N ARG A 116 -15.09 -4.06 2.41
CA ARG A 116 -16.37 -4.11 3.12
C ARG A 116 -17.22 -2.90 2.80
N HIS A 117 -16.64 -1.70 2.80
CA HIS A 117 -17.34 -0.47 2.44
C HIS A 117 -17.95 -0.53 1.03
N HIS A 118 -17.19 -0.99 0.03
CA HIS A 118 -17.68 -1.07 -1.36
C HIS A 118 -18.64 -2.23 -1.63
N LEU A 119 -18.52 -3.32 -0.88
CA LEU A 119 -19.33 -4.53 -1.09
C LEU A 119 -20.62 -4.55 -0.25
N ALA A 120 -20.71 -3.68 0.78
CA ALA A 120 -21.79 -3.74 1.78
C ALA A 120 -23.18 -3.59 1.17
N ASP A 121 -23.38 -2.68 0.23
CA ASP A 121 -24.69 -2.40 -0.34
C ASP A 121 -25.32 -3.60 -1.05
N LYS A 122 -24.50 -4.44 -1.72
CA LYS A 122 -24.98 -5.59 -2.47
C LYS A 122 -24.76 -6.93 -1.78
N LEU A 123 -23.73 -7.02 -0.96
CA LEU A 123 -23.26 -8.28 -0.37
C LEU A 123 -23.22 -8.26 1.16
N GLY A 124 -23.74 -7.22 1.83
CA GLY A 124 -23.60 -7.03 3.28
C GLY A 124 -23.97 -8.26 4.12
N GLU A 125 -25.07 -8.94 3.77
CA GLU A 125 -25.52 -10.17 4.45
C GLU A 125 -24.60 -11.38 4.20
N ARG A 126 -23.84 -11.37 3.11
CA ARG A 126 -22.91 -12.44 2.75
C ARG A 126 -21.50 -12.23 3.32
N LEU A 127 -21.20 -11.01 3.77
CA LEU A 127 -19.86 -10.68 4.29
C LEU A 127 -19.68 -11.29 5.68
N ALA A 128 -18.59 -12.04 5.87
CA ALA A 128 -18.21 -12.55 7.17
C ALA A 128 -18.11 -11.39 8.20
N PRO A 129 -18.41 -11.61 9.49
CA PRO A 129 -18.28 -10.59 10.53
C PRO A 129 -16.90 -9.97 10.56
N ALA A 130 -16.82 -8.69 10.92
CA ALA A 130 -15.52 -8.03 11.08
C ALA A 130 -14.70 -8.75 12.15
N ARG A 131 -13.46 -9.11 11.81
CA ARG A 131 -12.54 -9.74 12.76
C ARG A 131 -12.17 -8.73 13.83
N GLN A 132 -12.53 -9.00 15.07
CA GLN A 132 -12.04 -8.23 16.20
C GLN A 132 -10.60 -8.68 16.49
N ARG A 133 -9.65 -7.77 16.34
CA ARG A 133 -8.29 -8.01 16.83
C ARG A 133 -8.27 -7.74 18.34
N PRO A 134 -7.71 -8.66 19.15
CA PRO A 134 -7.46 -8.33 20.54
C PRO A 134 -6.46 -7.16 20.60
N ASP A 135 -6.73 -6.21 21.48
CA ASP A 135 -5.77 -5.14 21.77
C ASP A 135 -4.44 -5.76 22.20
N ARG A 136 -3.42 -5.57 21.38
CA ARG A 136 -2.06 -5.97 21.72
C ARG A 136 -1.47 -4.90 22.61
N HIS A 137 -1.38 -5.15 23.89
CA HIS A 137 -0.54 -4.35 24.77
C HIS A 137 0.92 -4.56 24.36
N LEU A 138 1.48 -3.54 23.70
CA LEU A 138 2.92 -3.52 23.43
C LEU A 138 3.61 -3.32 24.79
N ILE A 139 4.43 -4.29 25.19
CA ILE A 139 5.30 -4.13 26.36
C ILE A 139 6.42 -3.18 25.92
N PRO A 140 6.55 -1.97 26.50
CA PRO A 140 7.65 -1.08 26.18
C PRO A 140 8.97 -1.74 26.57
N LEU A 141 9.93 -1.76 25.66
CA LEU A 141 11.27 -2.22 25.98
C LEU A 141 11.93 -1.20 26.91
N GLU A 142 12.41 -1.63 28.05
CA GLU A 142 13.12 -0.77 29.01
C GLU A 142 14.47 -0.27 28.45
N VAL A 143 15.02 -0.97 27.45
CA VAL A 143 16.30 -0.65 26.84
C VAL A 143 16.14 -0.55 25.32
N ASN A 144 16.38 0.63 24.78
CA ASN A 144 16.50 0.86 23.35
C ASN A 144 17.95 0.67 22.91
N ARG A 145 18.18 -0.11 21.86
CA ARG A 145 19.47 -0.17 21.19
C ARG A 145 19.62 1.04 20.29
N ALA A 146 20.56 1.93 20.60
CA ALA A 146 20.95 2.97 19.65
C ALA A 146 21.67 2.32 18.44
N PRO A 147 21.42 2.80 17.21
CA PRO A 147 22.21 2.39 16.06
C PRO A 147 23.70 2.73 16.29
N TYR A 148 24.59 1.85 15.88
CA TYR A 148 26.04 2.08 15.95
C TYR A 148 26.75 1.39 14.78
N PHE A 149 27.92 1.90 14.44
CA PHE A 149 28.78 1.28 13.43
C PHE A 149 29.45 0.02 13.98
N CYS A 150 29.61 -1.00 13.13
CA CYS A 150 30.28 -2.23 13.51
C CYS A 150 31.70 -1.94 14.03
N SER A 151 32.22 -2.85 14.88
CA SER A 151 33.60 -2.76 15.36
C SER A 151 34.60 -2.78 14.18
N GLY A 152 35.53 -1.84 14.15
CA GLY A 152 36.51 -1.69 13.07
C GLY A 152 35.94 -1.07 11.77
N CYS A 153 34.69 -0.65 11.75
CA CYS A 153 34.09 0.01 10.58
C CYS A 153 34.78 1.37 10.30
N PRO A 154 35.16 1.68 9.05
CA PRO A 154 35.72 2.97 8.67
C PRO A 154 34.86 4.17 9.06
N HIS A 155 33.54 4.01 9.09
CA HIS A 155 32.62 5.07 9.51
C HIS A 155 32.86 5.54 10.96
N ASN A 156 33.44 4.72 11.81
CA ASN A 156 33.82 5.15 13.17
C ASN A 156 34.82 6.31 13.19
N THR A 157 35.57 6.48 12.12
CA THR A 157 36.56 7.56 11.96
C THR A 157 36.05 8.62 10.97
N SER A 158 35.57 8.21 9.80
CA SER A 158 35.22 9.15 8.73
C SER A 158 33.98 10.01 9.02
N THR A 159 33.18 9.65 10.00
CA THR A 159 31.99 10.43 10.42
C THR A 159 32.27 11.38 11.58
N ARG A 160 33.51 11.46 12.04
CA ARG A 160 33.90 12.45 13.07
C ARG A 160 34.21 13.78 12.40
N VAL A 161 33.54 14.82 12.84
CA VAL A 161 33.72 16.19 12.33
C VAL A 161 33.91 17.16 13.50
N GLU A 162 34.39 18.35 13.20
CA GLU A 162 34.49 19.40 14.22
C GLU A 162 33.08 19.84 14.68
N PRO A 163 32.91 20.17 15.97
CA PRO A 163 31.64 20.66 16.50
C PRO A 163 31.12 21.87 15.71
N GLY A 164 29.82 21.89 15.43
CA GLY A 164 29.14 22.93 14.66
C GLY A 164 29.31 22.81 13.14
N THR A 165 29.94 21.74 12.64
CA THR A 165 29.99 21.47 11.20
C THR A 165 28.60 21.05 10.69
N LEU A 166 28.14 21.65 9.57
CA LEU A 166 26.95 21.22 8.87
C LEU A 166 27.27 20.00 7.99
N VAL A 167 26.52 18.92 8.16
CA VAL A 167 26.82 17.64 7.52
C VAL A 167 25.64 17.17 6.67
N GLY A 168 25.88 16.85 5.40
CA GLY A 168 24.99 16.05 4.57
C GLY A 168 25.30 14.56 4.76
N ALA A 169 24.33 13.77 5.18
CA ALA A 169 24.51 12.34 5.33
C ALA A 169 24.07 11.57 4.07
N GLY A 170 24.77 10.46 3.76
CA GLY A 170 24.41 9.54 2.69
C GLY A 170 23.48 8.41 3.16
N ILE A 171 22.89 7.70 2.21
CA ILE A 171 22.08 6.51 2.48
C ILE A 171 22.96 5.29 2.80
N GLY A 172 22.37 4.27 3.42
CA GLY A 172 23.05 3.06 3.88
C GLY A 172 23.62 3.22 5.29
N CYS A 173 24.75 2.58 5.58
CA CYS A 173 25.37 2.67 6.92
C CYS A 173 25.73 4.12 7.31
N HIS A 174 26.03 4.98 6.36
CA HIS A 174 26.32 6.39 6.65
C HIS A 174 25.11 7.12 7.25
N ALA A 175 23.89 6.72 6.90
CA ALA A 175 22.66 7.30 7.48
C ALA A 175 22.59 7.16 9.02
N MET A 176 23.28 6.17 9.60
CA MET A 176 23.32 6.03 11.06
C MET A 176 23.97 7.21 11.78
N VAL A 177 24.71 8.06 11.07
CA VAL A 177 25.28 9.29 11.64
C VAL A 177 24.20 10.22 12.20
N ALA A 178 23.01 10.19 11.63
CA ALA A 178 21.86 10.99 12.10
C ALA A 178 21.35 10.58 13.50
N PHE A 179 21.76 9.41 13.99
CA PHE A 179 21.42 8.91 15.33
C PHE A 179 22.58 8.98 16.32
N LEU A 180 23.72 9.50 15.92
CA LEU A 180 24.87 9.73 16.78
C LEU A 180 24.78 11.09 17.45
N GLU A 181 25.58 11.27 18.52
CA GLU A 181 25.63 12.54 19.23
C GLU A 181 26.18 13.68 18.34
N PRO A 182 25.54 14.87 18.34
CA PRO A 182 25.96 16.02 17.49
C PRO A 182 27.38 16.44 17.70
N GLU A 183 27.93 16.28 18.92
CA GLU A 183 29.33 16.60 19.24
C GLU A 183 30.34 15.75 18.45
N ARG A 184 29.87 14.58 17.97
CA ARG A 184 30.70 13.66 17.19
C ARG A 184 30.44 13.80 15.69
N SER A 185 29.17 13.95 15.30
CA SER A 185 28.68 13.83 13.91
C SER A 185 28.37 15.16 13.26
N GLY A 186 28.43 16.26 14.00
CA GLY A 186 28.02 17.59 13.54
C GLY A 186 26.49 17.71 13.44
N GLU A 187 26.03 18.80 12.86
CA GLU A 187 24.61 19.06 12.63
C GLU A 187 24.18 18.52 11.29
N ILE A 188 23.28 17.51 11.31
CA ILE A 188 22.79 16.85 10.10
C ILE A 188 21.71 17.71 9.46
N VAL A 189 21.99 18.28 8.30
CA VAL A 189 21.06 19.16 7.56
C VAL A 189 20.25 18.43 6.47
N GLY A 190 20.61 17.20 6.16
CA GLY A 190 19.86 16.41 5.19
C GLY A 190 20.45 15.02 4.95
N LEU A 191 19.63 14.15 4.41
CA LEU A 191 20.02 12.82 3.91
C LEU A 191 19.84 12.82 2.38
N THR A 192 20.89 12.46 1.66
CA THR A 192 20.87 12.39 0.20
C THR A 192 21.09 10.96 -0.28
N CYS A 193 20.30 10.55 -1.25
CA CYS A 193 20.52 9.33 -2.01
C CYS A 193 21.34 9.67 -3.25
N MET A 194 22.54 9.11 -3.36
CA MET A 194 23.36 9.19 -4.57
C MET A 194 23.30 7.88 -5.34
#